data_5f6a85e2b9dd06ca0bfcfc61fc1eb391
#
_entry.id   5f6a85e2b9dd06ca0bfcfc61fc1eb391
#
_cell.length_a   1.000
_cell.length_b   1.000
_cell.length_c   1.000
_cell.angle_alpha   90.00
_cell.angle_beta   90.00
_cell.angle_gamma   90.00
#
_symmetry.space_group_name_H-M   'P 1'
#
loop_
_entity.id
_entity.type
_entity.pdbx_description
1 polymer ?
#
loop_
_entity_poly.entity_id
_entity_poly.type
_entity_poly.pdbx_seq_one_letter_code
_entity_poly.pdbx_strand_id
1 'polypeptide(L)'
;MHRHGTPPFAKRYFARLCEVFGDSCEVSIVTEAGGRPVSGVMSFYFRDEVLPYYAGDTVDARDLAANDFKYWDLMRRACERGLKVFDYGRSKRGTGSFDFKRNWGFEPQPLSYEHFVFRGDAIPQHNPSNPKYKAAIDVWRRLPRPLVNAVGPALARYLG
;
A
#
# COMPACT_ATOMS: atom_id res chain seq x y z
N MET A 1 -5.04 6.07 -2.55
CA MET A 1 -6.03 5.05 -2.98
C MET A 1 -6.99 5.60 -4.04
N HIS A 2 -7.76 6.66 -3.80
CA HIS A 2 -8.75 7.21 -4.76
C HIS A 2 -8.19 7.43 -6.17
N ARG A 3 -7.05 8.12 -6.32
CA ARG A 3 -6.41 8.35 -7.64
C ARG A 3 -5.94 7.07 -8.34
N HIS A 4 -5.78 5.97 -7.60
CA HIS A 4 -5.45 4.65 -8.16
C HIS A 4 -6.69 3.82 -8.50
N GLY A 5 -7.90 4.39 -8.30
CA GLY A 5 -9.15 3.71 -8.59
C GLY A 5 -9.59 2.71 -7.52
N THR A 6 -8.98 2.76 -6.34
CA THR A 6 -9.29 1.84 -5.24
C THR A 6 -10.02 2.57 -4.12
N PRO A 7 -11.13 2.02 -3.58
CA PRO A 7 -11.79 2.56 -2.41
C PRO A 7 -10.86 2.64 -1.19
N PRO A 8 -10.88 3.73 -0.41
CA PRO A 8 -10.08 3.86 0.79
C PRO A 8 -10.68 3.02 1.92
N PHE A 9 -9.80 2.48 2.76
CA PHE A 9 -10.21 1.92 4.04
C PHE A 9 -10.67 3.01 5.01
N ALA A 10 -11.52 2.65 5.97
CA ALA A 10 -11.93 3.55 7.03
C ALA A 10 -10.75 3.96 7.93
N LYS A 11 -10.71 5.19 8.41
CA LYS A 11 -9.70 5.64 9.37
C LYS A 11 -9.62 4.72 10.60
N ARG A 12 -10.77 4.27 11.11
CA ARG A 12 -10.87 3.32 12.22
C ARG A 12 -10.18 1.98 11.97
N TYR A 13 -10.06 1.56 10.69
CA TYR A 13 -9.34 0.33 10.33
C TYR A 13 -7.86 0.45 10.70
N PHE A 14 -7.21 1.56 10.34
CA PHE A 14 -5.81 1.80 10.66
C PHE A 14 -5.60 1.97 12.17
N ALA A 15 -6.51 2.66 12.86
CA ALA A 15 -6.46 2.79 14.31
C ALA A 15 -6.52 1.42 15.01
N ARG A 16 -7.41 0.54 14.53
CA ARG A 16 -7.50 -0.84 15.08
C ARG A 16 -6.26 -1.67 14.80
N LEU A 17 -5.61 -1.51 13.64
CA LEU A 17 -4.34 -2.18 13.40
C LEU A 17 -3.27 -1.74 14.41
N CYS A 18 -3.14 -0.44 14.68
CA CYS A 18 -2.22 0.05 15.70
C CYS A 18 -2.56 -0.51 17.09
N GLU A 19 -3.84 -0.55 17.46
CA GLU A 19 -4.28 -1.10 18.76
C GLU A 19 -3.97 -2.60 18.88
N VAL A 20 -4.26 -3.38 17.84
CA VAL A 20 -4.11 -4.83 17.87
C VAL A 20 -2.64 -5.26 17.84
N PHE A 21 -1.83 -4.59 17.01
CA PHE A 21 -0.43 -4.94 16.84
C PHE A 21 0.53 -4.24 17.82
N GLY A 22 0.04 -3.18 18.51
CA GLY A 22 0.82 -2.47 19.53
C GLY A 22 2.20 -2.07 19.00
N ASP A 23 3.25 -2.42 19.74
CA ASP A 23 4.65 -2.12 19.41
C ASP A 23 5.15 -2.77 18.11
N SER A 24 4.42 -3.76 17.59
CA SER A 24 4.70 -4.38 16.30
C SER A 24 4.14 -3.60 15.11
N CYS A 25 3.51 -2.45 15.32
CA CYS A 25 2.96 -1.58 14.28
C CYS A 25 3.45 -0.15 14.46
N GLU A 26 4.11 0.41 13.46
CA GLU A 26 4.61 1.78 13.48
C GLU A 26 4.08 2.57 12.29
N VAL A 27 3.66 3.81 12.53
CA VAL A 27 3.28 4.76 11.48
C VAL A 27 4.34 5.85 11.40
N SER A 28 5.06 5.88 10.28
CA SER A 28 6.04 6.92 9.98
C SER A 28 5.44 7.94 9.02
N ILE A 29 5.68 9.22 9.30
CA ILE A 29 5.16 10.33 8.50
C ILE A 29 6.34 11.22 8.07
N VAL A 30 6.41 11.51 6.77
CA VAL A 30 7.32 12.51 6.22
C VAL A 30 6.59 13.83 6.14
N THR A 31 7.19 14.87 6.71
CA THR A 31 6.70 16.24 6.65
C THR A 31 7.67 17.12 5.87
N GLU A 32 7.17 18.11 5.17
CA GLU A 32 8.00 19.18 4.62
C GLU A 32 8.45 20.14 5.73
N ALA A 33 9.34 21.07 5.40
CA ALA A 33 9.91 22.03 6.37
C ALA A 33 8.85 22.86 7.12
N GLY A 34 7.67 23.09 6.53
CA GLY A 34 6.53 23.76 7.16
C GLY A 34 5.67 22.85 8.06
N GLY A 35 6.06 21.59 8.29
CA GLY A 35 5.34 20.64 9.13
C GLY A 35 4.13 19.98 8.49
N ARG A 36 3.82 20.27 7.20
CA ARG A 36 2.70 19.63 6.48
C ARG A 36 3.06 18.19 6.12
N PRO A 37 2.24 17.18 6.47
CA PRO A 37 2.48 15.80 6.07
C PRO A 37 2.38 15.63 4.55
N VAL A 38 3.38 15.00 3.94
CA VAL A 38 3.45 14.77 2.48
C VAL A 38 3.48 13.30 2.10
N SER A 39 4.00 12.44 2.97
CA SER A 39 4.04 11.00 2.75
C SER A 39 3.95 10.27 4.09
N GLY A 40 3.54 9.00 4.07
CA GLY A 40 3.51 8.18 5.27
C GLY A 40 3.46 6.69 4.93
N VAL A 41 3.91 5.89 5.88
CA VAL A 41 3.88 4.43 5.79
C VAL A 41 3.53 3.82 7.13
N MET A 42 2.66 2.83 7.12
CA MET A 42 2.41 1.93 8.25
C MET A 42 3.18 0.65 8.02
N SER A 43 4.06 0.33 8.93
CA SER A 43 4.96 -0.82 8.89
C SER A 43 4.66 -1.78 10.02
N PHE A 44 4.80 -3.07 9.76
CA PHE A 44 4.70 -4.12 10.76
C PHE A 44 6.07 -4.74 10.99
N TYR A 45 6.34 -5.07 12.24
CA TYR A 45 7.58 -5.69 12.69
C TYR A 45 7.28 -7.07 13.25
N PHE A 46 8.05 -8.05 12.80
CA PHE A 46 7.95 -9.41 13.31
C PHE A 46 9.33 -10.05 13.36
N ARG A 47 9.79 -10.44 14.55
CA ARG A 47 11.15 -10.95 14.78
C ARG A 47 12.20 -9.95 14.28
N ASP A 48 12.99 -10.32 13.28
CA ASP A 48 14.07 -9.54 12.66
C ASP A 48 13.69 -8.94 11.30
N GLU A 49 12.38 -8.82 11.03
CA GLU A 49 11.83 -8.36 9.78
C GLU A 49 10.95 -7.11 9.94
N VAL A 50 10.99 -6.22 8.95
CA VAL A 50 10.04 -5.11 8.78
C VAL A 50 9.32 -5.20 7.44
N LEU A 51 8.00 -5.03 7.47
CA LEU A 51 7.11 -5.02 6.32
C LEU A 51 6.38 -3.65 6.22
N PRO A 52 6.79 -2.72 5.33
CA PRO A 52 6.01 -1.53 4.99
C PRO A 52 4.77 -1.93 4.18
N TYR A 53 3.62 -1.96 4.84
CA TYR A 53 2.41 -2.57 4.27
C TYR A 53 1.47 -1.54 3.64
N TYR A 54 1.14 -0.46 4.36
CA TYR A 54 0.27 0.60 3.86
C TYR A 54 1.05 1.89 3.67
N ALA A 55 1.04 2.43 2.47
CA ALA A 55 1.67 3.71 2.17
C ALA A 55 0.66 4.68 1.57
N GLY A 56 0.86 5.96 1.83
CA GLY A 56 0.06 7.05 1.29
C GLY A 56 0.90 8.28 1.05
N ASP A 57 0.66 8.92 -0.11
CA ASP A 57 1.41 10.09 -0.55
C ASP A 57 0.43 11.18 -0.99
N THR A 58 0.80 12.45 -0.75
CA THR A 58 0.12 13.60 -1.33
C THR A 58 0.44 13.72 -2.82
N VAL A 59 -0.22 14.62 -3.53
CA VAL A 59 -0.01 14.79 -4.97
C VAL A 59 1.41 15.28 -5.27
N ASP A 60 1.92 16.15 -4.45
CA ASP A 60 3.23 16.82 -4.53
C ASP A 60 4.39 16.01 -3.91
N ALA A 61 4.10 14.88 -3.28
CA ALA A 61 5.12 14.04 -2.67
C ALA A 61 6.20 13.56 -3.65
N ARG A 62 5.84 13.41 -4.94
CA ARG A 62 6.78 13.02 -5.99
C ARG A 62 7.82 14.10 -6.26
N ASP A 63 7.38 15.35 -6.35
CA ASP A 63 8.27 16.49 -6.65
C ASP A 63 9.22 16.78 -5.47
N LEU A 64 8.80 16.37 -4.27
CA LEU A 64 9.57 16.44 -3.04
C LEU A 64 10.45 15.20 -2.78
N ALA A 65 10.49 14.22 -3.68
CA ALA A 65 11.12 12.92 -3.48
C ALA A 65 10.73 12.25 -2.14
N ALA A 66 9.54 12.59 -1.60
CA ALA A 66 9.11 12.17 -0.26
C ALA A 66 8.89 10.66 -0.15
N ASN A 67 8.53 10.01 -1.27
CA ASN A 67 8.37 8.56 -1.30
C ASN A 67 9.71 7.83 -1.19
N ASP A 68 10.74 8.32 -1.88
CA ASP A 68 12.10 7.76 -1.79
C ASP A 68 12.67 7.98 -0.39
N PHE A 69 12.56 9.22 0.13
CA PHE A 69 12.99 9.53 1.49
C PHE A 69 12.33 8.65 2.55
N LYS A 70 11.02 8.42 2.45
CA LYS A 70 10.26 7.55 3.36
C LYS A 70 10.83 6.15 3.45
N TYR A 71 11.10 5.52 2.31
CA TYR A 71 11.65 4.16 2.29
C TYR A 71 13.11 4.12 2.69
N TRP A 72 13.90 5.11 2.27
CA TRP A 72 15.27 5.26 2.71
C TRP A 72 15.38 5.38 4.24
N ASP A 73 14.59 6.26 4.85
CA ASP A 73 14.59 6.46 6.31
C ASP A 73 14.12 5.20 7.04
N LEU A 74 13.11 4.51 6.52
CA LEU A 74 12.64 3.26 7.11
C LEU A 74 13.71 2.17 7.05
N MET A 75 14.42 2.02 5.93
CA MET A 75 15.54 1.07 5.80
C MET A 75 16.69 1.42 6.73
N ARG A 76 17.07 2.72 6.80
CA ARG A 76 18.09 3.20 7.74
C ARG A 76 17.75 2.81 9.17
N ARG A 77 16.53 3.10 9.63
CA ARG A 77 16.06 2.74 10.98
C ARG A 77 15.98 1.24 11.20
N ALA A 78 15.62 0.47 10.19
CA ALA A 78 15.64 -0.99 10.25
C ALA A 78 17.05 -1.52 10.50
N CYS A 79 18.06 -0.99 9.80
CA CYS A 79 19.47 -1.34 10.03
C CYS A 79 19.94 -0.93 11.43
N GLU A 80 19.59 0.27 11.90
CA GLU A 80 19.93 0.76 13.24
C GLU A 80 19.32 -0.09 14.37
N ARG A 81 18.14 -0.68 14.12
CA ARG A 81 17.48 -1.63 15.03
C ARG A 81 18.03 -3.07 14.92
N GLY A 82 18.96 -3.33 14.00
CA GLY A 82 19.54 -4.65 13.78
C GLY A 82 18.62 -5.65 13.08
N LEU A 83 17.59 -5.15 12.37
CA LEU A 83 16.71 -6.01 11.56
C LEU A 83 17.49 -6.57 10.37
N LYS A 84 17.20 -7.81 10.00
CA LYS A 84 17.90 -8.53 8.93
C LYS A 84 17.15 -8.56 7.62
N VAL A 85 15.81 -8.41 7.68
CA VAL A 85 14.94 -8.52 6.52
C VAL A 85 14.12 -7.27 6.37
N PHE A 86 14.15 -6.69 5.17
CA PHE A 86 13.24 -5.64 4.73
C PHE A 86 12.34 -6.22 3.65
N ASP A 87 11.14 -6.65 4.03
CA ASP A 87 10.16 -7.22 3.08
C ASP A 87 9.37 -6.10 2.42
N TYR A 88 9.65 -5.82 1.17
CA TYR A 88 8.90 -4.84 0.38
C TYR A 88 7.48 -5.31 0.01
N GLY A 89 7.08 -6.50 0.41
CA GLY A 89 5.81 -7.11 0.08
C GLY A 89 5.65 -7.42 -1.41
N ARG A 90 4.54 -7.99 -1.76
CA ARG A 90 4.25 -8.41 -3.13
C ARG A 90 4.09 -7.23 -4.10
N SER A 91 4.48 -7.45 -5.34
CA SER A 91 4.19 -6.55 -6.47
C SER A 91 3.90 -7.37 -7.72
N LYS A 92 3.04 -6.84 -8.58
CA LYS A 92 2.76 -7.44 -9.87
C LYS A 92 3.82 -7.00 -10.88
N ARG A 93 4.39 -7.93 -11.65
CA ARG A 93 5.32 -7.60 -12.75
C ARG A 93 4.66 -6.64 -13.73
N GLY A 94 5.40 -5.69 -14.27
CA GLY A 94 4.91 -4.68 -15.20
C GLY A 94 4.08 -3.57 -14.54
N THR A 95 4.23 -3.36 -13.22
CA THR A 95 3.61 -2.24 -12.52
C THR A 95 4.67 -1.27 -11.98
N GLY A 96 4.31 0.00 -11.84
CA GLY A 96 5.22 1.01 -11.29
C GLY A 96 5.73 0.69 -9.88
N SER A 97 4.95 -0.04 -9.07
CA SER A 97 5.41 -0.50 -7.75
C SER A 97 6.49 -1.58 -7.85
N PHE A 98 6.41 -2.45 -8.87
CA PHE A 98 7.45 -3.43 -9.14
C PHE A 98 8.75 -2.74 -9.58
N ASP A 99 8.66 -1.81 -10.53
CA ASP A 99 9.81 -1.08 -11.04
C ASP A 99 10.46 -0.21 -9.95
N PHE A 100 9.66 0.45 -9.13
CA PHE A 100 10.14 1.21 -7.98
C PHE A 100 11.01 0.35 -7.04
N LYS A 101 10.54 -0.82 -6.66
CA LYS A 101 11.28 -1.73 -5.76
C LYS A 101 12.57 -2.25 -6.41
N ARG A 102 12.50 -2.60 -7.69
CA ARG A 102 13.69 -3.03 -8.44
C ARG A 102 14.75 -1.94 -8.53
N ASN A 103 14.36 -0.67 -8.68
CA ASN A 103 15.30 0.46 -8.72
C ASN A 103 16.08 0.64 -7.42
N TRP A 104 15.56 0.13 -6.30
CA TRP A 104 16.28 0.04 -5.02
C TRP A 104 17.27 -1.12 -4.93
N GLY A 105 17.40 -1.93 -5.99
CA GLY A 105 18.31 -3.07 -6.04
C GLY A 105 17.73 -4.36 -5.44
N PHE A 106 16.43 -4.40 -5.11
CA PHE A 106 15.81 -5.62 -4.61
C PHE A 106 15.56 -6.62 -5.74
N GLU A 107 15.95 -7.85 -5.52
CA GLU A 107 15.68 -8.96 -6.42
C GLU A 107 14.28 -9.53 -6.15
N PRO A 108 13.41 -9.60 -7.18
CA PRO A 108 12.08 -10.13 -7.01
C PRO A 108 12.11 -11.65 -6.86
N GLN A 109 11.48 -12.14 -5.80
CA GLN A 109 11.25 -13.58 -5.60
C GLN A 109 9.85 -13.93 -6.12
N PRO A 110 9.72 -14.95 -7.02
CA PRO A 110 8.42 -15.38 -7.49
C PRO A 110 7.58 -15.95 -6.35
N LEU A 111 6.33 -15.50 -6.28
CA LEU A 111 5.33 -16.08 -5.39
C LEU A 111 4.46 -17.07 -6.16
N SER A 112 4.29 -18.27 -5.61
CA SER A 112 3.39 -19.29 -6.15
C SER A 112 2.02 -19.19 -5.47
N TYR A 113 0.95 -19.24 -6.27
CA TYR A 113 -0.42 -19.26 -5.79
C TYR A 113 -1.11 -20.49 -6.33
N GLU A 114 -1.81 -21.22 -5.47
CA GLU A 114 -2.66 -22.33 -5.84
C GLU A 114 -4.12 -21.89 -5.71
N HIS A 115 -4.94 -22.28 -6.68
CA HIS A 115 -6.37 -21.98 -6.69
C HIS A 115 -7.17 -23.27 -6.74
N PHE A 116 -8.01 -23.49 -5.75
CA PHE A 116 -8.99 -24.58 -5.76
C PHE A 116 -10.34 -24.03 -6.20
N VAL A 117 -10.82 -24.46 -7.36
CA VAL A 117 -12.10 -24.03 -7.92
C VAL A 117 -13.16 -25.09 -7.57
N PHE A 118 -14.05 -24.80 -6.64
CA PHE A 118 -15.10 -25.72 -6.20
C PHE A 118 -16.30 -25.75 -7.14
N ARG A 119 -16.52 -24.71 -7.94
CA ARG A 119 -17.60 -24.61 -8.93
C ARG A 119 -17.15 -23.79 -10.14
N GLY A 120 -17.39 -24.34 -11.36
CA GLY A 120 -16.98 -23.71 -12.62
C GLY A 120 -15.52 -24.00 -12.98
N ASP A 121 -15.13 -23.66 -14.20
CA ASP A 121 -13.82 -23.99 -14.78
C ASP A 121 -12.86 -22.79 -14.85
N ALA A 122 -13.28 -21.63 -14.36
CA ALA A 122 -12.50 -20.40 -14.46
C ALA A 122 -12.06 -19.87 -13.09
N ILE A 123 -10.78 -19.57 -12.97
CA ILE A 123 -10.24 -18.85 -11.80
C ILE A 123 -10.74 -17.39 -11.85
N PRO A 124 -11.47 -16.91 -10.82
CA PRO A 124 -11.93 -15.53 -10.78
C PRO A 124 -10.74 -14.54 -10.83
N GLN A 125 -10.69 -13.73 -11.87
CA GLN A 125 -9.65 -12.70 -12.00
C GLN A 125 -10.10 -11.40 -11.37
N HIS A 126 -9.83 -11.22 -10.08
CA HIS A 126 -10.02 -9.95 -9.36
C HIS A 126 -8.84 -9.00 -9.61
N ASN A 127 -8.64 -8.63 -10.85
CA ASN A 127 -7.55 -7.74 -11.24
C ASN A 127 -8.10 -6.35 -11.58
N PRO A 128 -7.63 -5.25 -10.93
CA PRO A 128 -7.98 -3.89 -11.33
C PRO A 128 -7.67 -3.57 -12.80
N SER A 129 -6.74 -4.31 -13.42
CA SER A 129 -6.43 -4.19 -14.85
C SER A 129 -7.45 -4.89 -15.76
N ASN A 130 -8.46 -5.57 -15.21
CA ASN A 130 -9.49 -6.22 -16.02
C ASN A 130 -10.37 -5.15 -16.67
N PRO A 131 -10.56 -5.18 -18.02
CA PRO A 131 -11.36 -4.19 -18.74
C PRO A 131 -12.79 -4.02 -18.20
N LYS A 132 -13.38 -5.09 -17.63
CA LYS A 132 -14.72 -5.05 -17.01
C LYS A 132 -14.84 -4.03 -15.87
N TYR A 133 -13.74 -3.77 -15.14
CA TYR A 133 -13.74 -2.83 -14.02
C TYR A 133 -13.29 -1.42 -14.42
N LYS A 134 -12.77 -1.24 -15.64
CA LYS A 134 -12.21 0.03 -16.09
C LYS A 134 -13.21 1.18 -16.00
N ALA A 135 -14.43 0.99 -16.51
CA ALA A 135 -15.47 2.01 -16.46
C ALA A 135 -15.84 2.39 -15.00
N ALA A 136 -15.97 1.41 -14.11
CA ALA A 136 -16.24 1.65 -12.70
C ALA A 136 -15.08 2.39 -12.02
N ILE A 137 -13.84 2.05 -12.33
CA ILE A 137 -12.64 2.73 -11.83
C ILE A 137 -12.58 4.17 -12.32
N ASP A 138 -12.91 4.43 -13.59
CA ASP A 138 -12.89 5.78 -14.17
C ASP A 138 -13.99 6.68 -13.55
N VAL A 139 -15.17 6.13 -13.31
CA VAL A 139 -16.23 6.83 -12.57
C VAL A 139 -15.79 7.11 -11.14
N TRP A 140 -15.20 6.10 -10.46
CA TRP A 140 -14.69 6.25 -9.09
C TRP A 140 -13.66 7.36 -8.95
N ARG A 141 -12.73 7.47 -9.88
CA ARG A 141 -11.68 8.51 -9.89
C ARG A 141 -12.23 9.94 -10.03
N ARG A 142 -13.41 10.10 -10.61
CA ARG A 142 -14.06 11.41 -10.82
C ARG A 142 -14.94 11.85 -9.65
N LEU A 143 -15.23 10.94 -8.70
CA LEU A 143 -16.06 11.27 -7.55
C LEU A 143 -15.39 12.31 -6.63
N PRO A 144 -16.15 13.23 -6.03
CA PRO A 144 -15.64 14.15 -5.02
C PRO A 144 -15.11 13.40 -3.79
N ARG A 145 -14.00 13.90 -3.22
CA ARG A 145 -13.35 13.27 -2.04
C ARG A 145 -14.31 13.02 -0.87
N PRO A 146 -15.22 13.91 -0.47
CA PRO A 146 -16.18 13.64 0.61
C PRO A 146 -17.01 12.39 0.36
N LEU A 147 -17.51 12.22 -0.86
CA LEU A 147 -18.30 11.06 -1.25
C LEU A 147 -17.47 9.77 -1.25
N VAL A 148 -16.24 9.83 -1.78
CA VAL A 148 -15.29 8.71 -1.75
C VAL A 148 -14.98 8.27 -0.32
N ASN A 149 -14.80 9.22 0.60
CA ASN A 149 -14.53 8.91 2.00
C ASN A 149 -15.75 8.34 2.74
N ALA A 150 -16.96 8.71 2.35
CA ALA A 150 -18.19 8.19 2.94
C ALA A 150 -18.50 6.77 2.44
N VAL A 151 -18.43 6.55 1.12
CA VAL A 151 -18.85 5.28 0.48
C VAL A 151 -17.70 4.27 0.39
N GLY A 152 -16.45 4.75 0.24
CA GLY A 152 -15.28 3.91 0.04
C GLY A 152 -15.08 2.82 1.08
N PRO A 153 -15.19 3.11 2.39
CA PRO A 153 -15.05 2.10 3.44
C PRO A 153 -16.08 0.95 3.36
N ALA A 154 -17.29 1.24 2.90
CA ALA A 154 -18.30 0.21 2.70
C ALA A 154 -17.96 -0.69 1.50
N LEU A 155 -17.50 -0.09 0.39
CA LEU A 155 -17.08 -0.82 -0.80
C LEU A 155 -15.79 -1.63 -0.57
N ALA A 156 -14.86 -1.10 0.21
CA ALA A 156 -13.59 -1.78 0.49
C ALA A 156 -13.77 -3.15 1.17
N ARG A 157 -14.88 -3.37 1.89
CA ARG A 157 -15.20 -4.66 2.53
C ARG A 157 -15.43 -5.79 1.53
N TYR A 158 -15.84 -5.46 0.30
CA TYR A 158 -16.16 -6.42 -0.75
C TYR A 158 -15.06 -6.61 -1.78
N LEU A 159 -13.97 -5.83 -1.67
CA LEU A 159 -12.88 -5.81 -2.65
C LEU A 159 -11.55 -6.33 -2.08
N GLY A 160 -11.51 -6.66 -0.79
CA GLY A 160 -10.33 -7.13 -0.06
C GLY A 160 -10.24 -8.63 0.04
#